data_171a5828f90b93caad232981e857a50d
#
_entry.id   171a5828f90b93caad232981e857a50d
#
_cell.length_a   1.000
_cell.length_b   1.000
_cell.length_c   1.000
_cell.angle_alpha   90.00
_cell.angle_beta   90.00
_cell.angle_gamma   90.00
#
_symmetry.space_group_name_H-M   'P 1'
#
loop_
_entity.id
_entity.type
_entity.pdbx_description
1 polymer ?
#
loop_
_entity_poly.entity_id
_entity_poly.type
_entity_poly.pdbx_seq_one_letter_code
_entity_poly.pdbx_strand_id
1 'polypeptide(L)'
;MSRIGKAPIEIPAGVTVTVNGDLVTVKGPKGELSQKVNSDLTVKVEDGHVVVTRPSDDREHRAQHGLYRALIHNMVVGVSQGYRKEMELVGVGYRATSEGQVLELSLGFSHAIFIKLPKEVKVEAKTERNKNPLIILESDDKQLLGQVCAKIRSLRKPEPYKGCLLYTSPRPR
;
A
#
# COMPACT_ATOMS: atom_id res chain seq x y z
N MET A 1 -0.41 -18.26 20.54
CA MET A 1 0.19 -18.66 19.24
C MET A 1 -0.26 -17.70 18.13
N SER A 2 0.64 -17.22 17.27
CA SER A 2 0.24 -16.37 16.14
C SER A 2 -0.32 -17.23 15.00
N ARG A 3 -1.62 -17.21 14.79
CA ARG A 3 -2.27 -17.92 13.66
C ARG A 3 -1.81 -17.37 12.31
N ILE A 4 -1.60 -16.06 12.23
CA ILE A 4 -1.21 -15.35 10.99
C ILE A 4 0.20 -15.77 10.54
N GLY A 5 1.18 -15.83 11.44
CA GLY A 5 2.56 -16.19 11.07
C GLY A 5 2.70 -17.61 10.50
N LYS A 6 1.90 -18.55 10.99
CA LYS A 6 1.93 -19.95 10.56
C LYS A 6 1.16 -20.25 9.27
N ALA A 7 0.34 -19.30 8.80
CA ALA A 7 -0.44 -19.52 7.58
C ALA A 7 0.49 -19.46 6.36
N PRO A 8 0.53 -20.48 5.49
CA PRO A 8 1.31 -20.47 4.28
C PRO A 8 0.84 -19.33 3.37
N ILE A 9 1.73 -18.85 2.51
CA ILE A 9 1.42 -17.84 1.51
C ILE A 9 1.37 -18.54 0.16
N GLU A 10 0.21 -18.60 -0.46
CA GLU A 10 0.04 -19.16 -1.80
C GLU A 10 0.71 -18.27 -2.83
N ILE A 11 1.45 -18.88 -3.76
CA ILE A 11 2.07 -18.20 -4.89
C ILE A 11 1.13 -18.34 -6.10
N PRO A 12 0.48 -17.25 -6.55
CA PRO A 12 -0.40 -17.32 -7.71
C PRO A 12 0.39 -17.57 -8.99
N ALA A 13 -0.28 -18.09 -10.01
CA ALA A 13 0.34 -18.34 -11.32
C ALA A 13 0.95 -17.05 -11.91
N GLY A 14 2.18 -17.15 -12.40
CA GLY A 14 2.92 -16.01 -12.96
C GLY A 14 3.72 -15.18 -11.92
N VAL A 15 3.74 -15.58 -10.66
CA VAL A 15 4.60 -14.98 -9.64
C VAL A 15 5.74 -15.92 -9.29
N THR A 16 6.95 -15.39 -9.24
CA THR A 16 8.16 -16.13 -8.84
C THR A 16 8.71 -15.51 -7.56
N VAL A 17 8.97 -16.35 -6.57
CA VAL A 17 9.59 -15.95 -5.31
C VAL A 17 10.99 -16.54 -5.22
N THR A 18 11.99 -15.70 -5.07
CA THR A 18 13.39 -16.10 -4.88
C THR A 18 13.88 -15.65 -3.52
N VAL A 19 14.58 -16.52 -2.82
CA VAL A 19 15.15 -16.26 -1.50
C VAL A 19 16.67 -16.37 -1.59
N ASN A 20 17.35 -15.25 -1.42
CA ASN A 20 18.81 -15.15 -1.45
C ASN A 20 19.31 -14.72 -0.06
N GLY A 21 19.55 -15.69 0.82
CA GLY A 21 19.89 -15.41 2.22
C GLY A 21 18.79 -14.61 2.91
N ASP A 22 19.10 -13.38 3.32
CA ASP A 22 18.18 -12.49 4.02
C ASP A 22 17.27 -11.68 3.07
N LEU A 23 17.52 -11.74 1.76
CA LEU A 23 16.74 -10.98 0.78
C LEU A 23 15.70 -11.86 0.10
N VAL A 24 14.43 -11.51 0.27
CA VAL A 24 13.32 -12.13 -0.45
C VAL A 24 12.91 -11.23 -1.59
N THR A 25 12.96 -11.74 -2.81
CA THR A 25 12.54 -11.03 -4.03
C THR A 25 11.33 -11.72 -4.62
N VAL A 26 10.29 -10.94 -4.90
CA VAL A 26 9.05 -11.41 -5.50
C VAL A 26 8.87 -10.72 -6.84
N LYS A 27 8.81 -11.49 -7.91
CA LYS A 27 8.65 -11.01 -9.29
C LYS A 27 7.33 -11.49 -9.85
N GLY A 28 6.57 -10.57 -10.46
CA GLY A 28 5.28 -10.86 -11.06
C GLY A 28 4.97 -10.00 -12.28
N PRO A 29 3.76 -10.10 -12.82
CA PRO A 29 3.36 -9.40 -14.05
C PRO A 29 3.35 -7.87 -13.92
N LYS A 30 3.19 -7.32 -12.70
CA LYS A 30 3.12 -5.87 -12.48
C LYS A 30 4.44 -5.23 -12.10
N GLY A 31 5.36 -6.01 -11.53
CA GLY A 31 6.65 -5.50 -11.10
C GLY A 31 7.47 -6.51 -10.32
N GLU A 32 8.53 -6.00 -9.72
CA GLU A 32 9.44 -6.75 -8.87
C GLU A 32 9.64 -5.98 -7.56
N LEU A 33 9.42 -6.65 -6.44
CA LEU A 33 9.60 -6.10 -5.11
C LEU A 33 10.61 -6.96 -4.33
N SER A 34 11.42 -6.30 -3.52
CA SER A 34 12.39 -6.98 -2.65
C SER A 34 12.26 -6.51 -1.21
N GLN A 35 12.40 -7.43 -0.28
CA GLN A 35 12.33 -7.15 1.15
C GLN A 35 13.46 -7.88 1.88
N LYS A 36 14.20 -7.13 2.69
CA LYS A 36 15.18 -7.73 3.60
C LYS A 36 14.44 -8.28 4.83
N VAL A 37 14.67 -9.54 5.11
CA VAL A 37 14.14 -10.26 6.27
C VAL A 37 15.24 -10.35 7.32
N ASN A 38 14.88 -10.41 8.61
CA ASN A 38 15.87 -10.63 9.65
C ASN A 38 16.50 -12.03 9.52
N SER A 39 17.81 -12.12 9.71
CA SER A 39 18.60 -13.35 9.62
C SER A 39 18.13 -14.47 10.56
N ASP A 40 17.45 -14.12 11.66
CA ASP A 40 16.92 -15.09 12.63
C ASP A 40 15.74 -15.90 12.09
N LEU A 41 15.09 -15.41 11.02
CA LEU A 41 13.95 -16.07 10.43
C LEU A 41 14.36 -16.84 9.18
N THR A 42 13.81 -18.02 9.01
CA THR A 42 14.04 -18.81 7.80
C THR A 42 12.81 -18.75 6.90
N VAL A 43 13.01 -18.32 5.65
CA VAL A 43 11.97 -18.31 4.62
C VAL A 43 12.25 -19.45 3.65
N LYS A 44 11.27 -20.30 3.42
CA LYS A 44 11.34 -21.42 2.48
C LYS A 44 10.20 -21.34 1.46
N VAL A 45 10.48 -21.78 0.25
CA VAL A 45 9.47 -21.95 -0.78
C VAL A 45 9.28 -23.45 -0.97
N GLU A 46 8.09 -23.96 -0.64
CA GLU A 46 7.74 -25.38 -0.71
C GLU A 46 6.38 -25.52 -1.40
N ASP A 47 6.28 -26.41 -2.37
CA ASP A 47 5.02 -26.79 -3.06
C ASP A 47 4.13 -25.60 -3.52
N GLY A 48 4.76 -24.52 -4.05
CA GLY A 48 4.02 -23.34 -4.49
C GLY A 48 3.55 -22.42 -3.35
N HIS A 49 4.05 -22.62 -2.15
CA HIS A 49 3.77 -21.81 -0.98
C HIS A 49 5.05 -21.25 -0.37
N VAL A 50 4.96 -20.07 0.20
CA VAL A 50 6.04 -19.50 1.02
C VAL A 50 5.72 -19.74 2.49
N VAL A 51 6.64 -20.39 3.18
CA VAL A 51 6.55 -20.67 4.61
C VAL A 51 7.66 -19.92 5.33
N VAL A 52 7.29 -19.16 6.35
CA VAL A 52 8.24 -18.46 7.23
C VAL A 52 8.32 -19.24 8.53
N THR A 53 9.55 -19.58 8.96
CA THR A 53 9.79 -20.28 10.21
C THR A 53 10.61 -19.42 11.17
N ARG A 54 10.45 -19.68 12.46
CA ARG A 54 11.15 -18.96 13.53
C ARG A 54 11.92 -19.94 14.42
N PRO A 55 13.08 -19.55 15.00
CA PRO A 55 13.90 -20.43 15.83
C PRO A 55 13.33 -20.66 17.23
N SER A 56 12.64 -19.67 17.82
CA SER A 56 12.08 -19.76 19.16
C SER A 56 10.69 -19.13 19.28
N ASP A 57 10.03 -19.35 20.43
CA ASP A 57 8.71 -18.79 20.74
C ASP A 57 8.79 -17.47 21.55
N ASP A 58 9.94 -16.81 21.52
CA ASP A 58 10.16 -15.53 22.17
C ASP A 58 9.24 -14.46 21.60
N ARG A 59 8.98 -13.43 22.40
CA ARG A 59 8.08 -12.33 22.05
C ARG A 59 8.52 -11.63 20.77
N GLU A 60 9.83 -11.41 20.61
CA GLU A 60 10.40 -10.74 19.44
C GLU A 60 10.29 -11.59 18.19
N HIS A 61 10.70 -12.87 18.23
CA HIS A 61 10.57 -13.78 17.10
C HIS A 61 9.13 -13.98 16.67
N ARG A 62 8.18 -14.01 17.63
CA ARG A 62 6.75 -14.06 17.29
C ARG A 62 6.25 -12.79 16.58
N ALA A 63 6.72 -11.61 17.02
CA ALA A 63 6.35 -10.35 16.40
C ALA A 63 6.91 -10.25 14.98
N GLN A 64 8.21 -10.52 14.81
CA GLN A 64 8.89 -10.51 13.51
C GLN A 64 8.33 -11.55 12.54
N HIS A 65 8.02 -12.76 13.00
CA HIS A 65 7.42 -13.81 12.20
C HIS A 65 6.10 -13.36 11.56
N GLY A 66 5.21 -12.75 12.36
CA GLY A 66 3.96 -12.19 11.85
C GLY A 66 4.15 -11.03 10.90
N LEU A 67 5.12 -10.15 11.19
CA LEU A 67 5.46 -8.99 10.37
C LEU A 67 5.96 -9.41 8.98
N TYR A 68 7.00 -10.22 8.92
CA TYR A 68 7.60 -10.61 7.64
C TYR A 68 6.67 -11.49 6.80
N ARG A 69 5.89 -12.37 7.43
CA ARG A 69 4.85 -13.11 6.73
C ARG A 69 3.85 -12.15 6.06
N ALA A 70 3.40 -11.11 6.77
CA ALA A 70 2.47 -10.13 6.23
C ALA A 70 3.10 -9.28 5.10
N LEU A 71 4.37 -8.89 5.25
CA LEU A 71 5.09 -8.14 4.22
C LEU A 71 5.26 -8.97 2.94
N ILE A 72 5.71 -10.22 3.04
CA ILE A 72 5.86 -11.11 1.87
C ILE A 72 4.50 -11.35 1.21
N HIS A 73 3.44 -11.59 1.97
CA HIS A 73 2.10 -11.74 1.41
C HIS A 73 1.64 -10.47 0.67
N ASN A 74 1.90 -9.28 1.24
CA ASN A 74 1.59 -8.03 0.56
C ASN A 74 2.39 -7.87 -0.76
N MET A 75 3.66 -8.29 -0.79
CA MET A 75 4.46 -8.27 -2.02
C MET A 75 3.88 -9.19 -3.09
N VAL A 76 3.51 -10.43 -2.72
CA VAL A 76 2.90 -11.40 -3.65
C VAL A 76 1.59 -10.85 -4.24
N VAL A 77 0.72 -10.28 -3.43
CA VAL A 77 -0.52 -9.65 -3.90
C VAL A 77 -0.23 -8.42 -4.75
N GLY A 78 0.75 -7.60 -4.34
CA GLY A 78 1.12 -6.38 -5.06
C GLY A 78 1.61 -6.65 -6.48
N VAL A 79 2.55 -7.58 -6.65
CA VAL A 79 3.10 -7.90 -7.99
C VAL A 79 2.12 -8.69 -8.86
N SER A 80 1.13 -9.37 -8.28
CA SER A 80 0.10 -10.12 -9.02
C SER A 80 -1.09 -9.25 -9.43
N GLN A 81 -1.79 -8.66 -8.46
CA GLN A 81 -3.02 -7.89 -8.66
C GLN A 81 -2.77 -6.38 -8.62
N GLY A 82 -1.77 -5.93 -7.87
CA GLY A 82 -1.53 -4.53 -7.53
C GLY A 82 -2.49 -4.01 -6.47
N TYR A 83 -2.20 -2.83 -5.98
CA TYR A 83 -3.05 -2.13 -5.03
C TYR A 83 -3.63 -0.87 -5.66
N ARG A 84 -4.93 -0.69 -5.48
CA ARG A 84 -5.66 0.50 -5.90
C ARG A 84 -6.34 1.13 -4.70
N LYS A 85 -6.21 2.46 -4.57
CA LYS A 85 -6.88 3.27 -3.56
C LYS A 85 -7.59 4.44 -4.23
N GLU A 86 -8.84 4.64 -3.85
CA GLU A 86 -9.64 5.77 -4.28
C GLU A 86 -9.81 6.72 -3.09
N MET A 87 -9.62 8.01 -3.35
CA MET A 87 -9.76 9.07 -2.35
C MET A 87 -10.72 10.10 -2.91
N GLU A 88 -11.79 10.35 -2.18
CA GLU A 88 -12.80 11.35 -2.52
C GLU A 88 -12.51 12.65 -1.77
N LEU A 89 -12.58 13.78 -2.49
CA LEU A 89 -12.44 15.10 -1.89
C LEU A 89 -13.82 15.67 -1.61
N VAL A 90 -14.19 15.75 -0.33
CA VAL A 90 -15.47 16.30 0.09
C VAL A 90 -15.27 17.71 0.62
N GLY A 91 -15.73 18.70 -0.12
CA GLY A 91 -15.64 20.12 0.28
C GLY A 91 -16.02 21.06 -0.86
N VAL A 92 -16.61 22.19 -0.51
CA VAL A 92 -17.02 23.19 -1.49
C VAL A 92 -15.77 23.80 -2.15
N GLY A 93 -15.70 23.76 -3.48
CA GLY A 93 -14.58 24.32 -4.24
C GLY A 93 -13.31 23.47 -4.25
N TYR A 94 -13.36 22.23 -3.72
CA TYR A 94 -12.22 21.33 -3.81
C TYR A 94 -12.05 20.83 -5.24
N ARG A 95 -10.81 20.81 -5.71
CA ARG A 95 -10.45 20.33 -7.05
C ARG A 95 -9.18 19.50 -6.98
N ALA A 96 -9.07 18.54 -7.88
CA ALA A 96 -7.88 17.75 -8.09
C ALA A 96 -7.60 17.65 -9.59
N THR A 97 -6.37 17.90 -9.99
CA THR A 97 -5.87 17.68 -11.34
C THR A 97 -4.56 16.90 -11.26
N SER A 98 -4.33 16.03 -12.23
CA SER A 98 -3.11 15.24 -12.31
C SER A 98 -2.45 15.46 -13.66
N GLU A 99 -1.17 15.84 -13.63
CA GLU A 99 -0.32 15.95 -14.81
C GLU A 99 0.89 15.05 -14.65
N GLY A 100 0.83 13.86 -15.27
CA GLY A 100 1.85 12.84 -15.11
C GLY A 100 2.03 12.42 -13.65
N GLN A 101 3.19 12.76 -13.06
CA GLN A 101 3.53 12.43 -11.67
C GLN A 101 3.24 13.57 -10.67
N VAL A 102 2.69 14.68 -11.15
CA VAL A 102 2.35 15.82 -10.30
C VAL A 102 0.85 15.84 -10.07
N LEU A 103 0.47 15.85 -8.79
CA LEU A 103 -0.91 16.01 -8.33
C LEU A 103 -1.09 17.43 -7.80
N GLU A 104 -1.95 18.21 -8.45
CA GLU A 104 -2.37 19.52 -8.00
C GLU A 104 -3.67 19.43 -7.24
N LEU A 105 -3.72 20.03 -6.06
CA LEU A 105 -4.87 20.00 -5.15
C LEU A 105 -5.26 21.42 -4.73
N SER A 106 -6.52 21.78 -4.96
CA SER A 106 -7.15 22.95 -4.35
C SER A 106 -8.04 22.48 -3.19
N LEU A 107 -7.62 22.77 -1.95
CA LEU A 107 -8.25 22.27 -0.73
C LEU A 107 -8.83 23.41 0.14
N GLY A 108 -9.27 24.50 -0.47
CA GLY A 108 -9.81 25.64 0.24
C GLY A 108 -8.76 26.51 0.97
N PHE A 109 -7.49 26.41 0.52
CA PHE A 109 -6.42 27.33 0.89
C PHE A 109 -6.31 28.45 -0.14
N SER A 110 -5.60 29.53 0.19
CA SER A 110 -5.33 30.66 -0.73
C SER A 110 -4.39 30.29 -1.90
N HIS A 111 -3.74 29.12 -1.84
CA HIS A 111 -2.81 28.61 -2.83
C HIS A 111 -3.13 27.16 -3.18
N ALA A 112 -2.77 26.74 -4.38
CA ALA A 112 -2.81 25.33 -4.78
C ALA A 112 -1.62 24.58 -4.18
N ILE A 113 -1.83 23.29 -3.89
CA ILE A 113 -0.80 22.41 -3.35
C ILE A 113 -0.35 21.47 -4.46
N PHE A 114 0.94 21.45 -4.76
CA PHE A 114 1.54 20.57 -5.74
C PHE A 114 2.32 19.46 -5.04
N ILE A 115 2.02 18.21 -5.39
CA ILE A 115 2.70 17.04 -4.84
C ILE A 115 3.29 16.23 -5.98
N LYS A 116 4.60 16.07 -5.98
CA LYS A 116 5.29 15.15 -6.87
C LYS A 116 5.26 13.76 -6.25
N LEU A 117 4.67 12.81 -6.96
CA LEU A 117 4.55 11.41 -6.54
C LEU A 117 5.75 10.58 -7.01
N PRO A 118 6.12 9.52 -6.28
CA PRO A 118 7.11 8.54 -6.74
C PRO A 118 6.68 7.89 -8.05
N LYS A 119 7.65 7.44 -8.85
CA LYS A 119 7.39 6.83 -10.17
C LYS A 119 6.61 5.52 -10.09
N GLU A 120 6.72 4.82 -8.96
CA GLU A 120 6.05 3.55 -8.66
C GLU A 120 4.55 3.71 -8.37
N VAL A 121 4.09 4.95 -8.17
CA VAL A 121 2.68 5.26 -7.90
C VAL A 121 2.07 5.94 -9.10
N LYS A 122 1.10 5.30 -9.73
CA LYS A 122 0.28 5.92 -10.78
C LYS A 122 -0.83 6.72 -10.13
N VAL A 123 -1.11 7.90 -10.67
CA VAL A 123 -2.17 8.79 -10.18
C VAL A 123 -3.09 9.21 -11.31
N GLU A 124 -4.37 9.16 -11.04
CA GLU A 124 -5.41 9.71 -11.91
C GLU A 124 -6.35 10.56 -11.06
N ALA A 125 -6.63 11.78 -11.51
CA ALA A 125 -7.64 12.64 -10.92
C ALA A 125 -8.85 12.70 -11.84
N LYS A 126 -10.03 12.36 -11.31
CA LYS A 126 -11.29 12.44 -12.05
C LYS A 126 -12.20 13.46 -11.40
N THR A 127 -12.61 14.46 -12.17
CA THR A 127 -13.56 15.47 -11.73
C THR A 127 -14.77 15.44 -12.66
N GLU A 128 -15.88 14.91 -12.19
CA GLU A 128 -17.16 14.88 -12.90
C GLU A 128 -18.05 16.04 -12.44
N ARG A 129 -18.90 16.54 -13.33
CA ARG A 129 -19.92 17.55 -12.97
C ARG A 129 -20.87 16.97 -11.92
N ASN A 130 -21.12 17.72 -10.84
CA ASN A 130 -22.02 17.37 -9.72
C ASN A 130 -21.57 16.16 -8.89
N LYS A 131 -20.32 15.72 -9.01
CA LYS A 131 -19.72 14.72 -8.11
C LYS A 131 -18.46 15.27 -7.46
N ASN A 132 -18.15 14.73 -6.32
CA ASN A 132 -16.91 15.06 -5.63
C ASN A 132 -15.69 14.62 -6.46
N PRO A 133 -14.61 15.41 -6.53
CA PRO A 133 -13.39 14.99 -7.21
C PRO A 133 -12.82 13.72 -6.61
N LEU A 134 -12.37 12.80 -7.45
CA LEU A 134 -11.87 11.49 -7.06
C LEU A 134 -10.41 11.35 -7.48
N ILE A 135 -9.55 10.96 -6.56
CA ILE A 135 -8.15 10.66 -6.81
C ILE A 135 -8.00 9.15 -6.74
N ILE A 136 -7.52 8.56 -7.82
CA ILE A 136 -7.23 7.14 -7.92
C ILE A 136 -5.72 6.98 -7.89
N LEU A 137 -5.23 6.16 -6.97
CA LEU A 137 -3.82 5.84 -6.79
C LEU A 137 -3.61 4.34 -6.96
N GLU A 138 -2.65 3.95 -7.78
CA GLU A 138 -2.29 2.55 -8.01
C GLU A 138 -0.79 2.34 -7.83
N SER A 139 -0.41 1.24 -7.19
CA SER A 139 0.98 0.83 -7.00
C SER A 139 1.08 -0.66 -6.72
N ASP A 140 2.26 -1.22 -6.97
CA ASP A 140 2.61 -2.60 -6.61
C ASP A 140 2.96 -2.68 -5.11
N ASP A 141 3.53 -1.59 -4.56
CA ASP A 141 3.91 -1.52 -3.15
C ASP A 141 2.79 -0.93 -2.29
N LYS A 142 2.21 -1.77 -1.43
CA LYS A 142 1.18 -1.39 -0.45
C LYS A 142 1.66 -0.33 0.54
N GLN A 143 2.92 -0.42 0.98
CA GLN A 143 3.48 0.49 1.97
C GLN A 143 3.64 1.89 1.38
N LEU A 144 4.24 1.99 0.21
CA LEU A 144 4.43 3.26 -0.50
C LEU A 144 3.09 3.92 -0.82
N LEU A 145 2.13 3.14 -1.36
CA LEU A 145 0.77 3.61 -1.61
C LEU A 145 0.10 4.14 -0.35
N GLY A 146 0.24 3.42 0.76
CA GLY A 146 -0.31 3.82 2.05
C GLY A 146 0.30 5.12 2.59
N GLN A 147 1.61 5.30 2.44
CA GLN A 147 2.31 6.53 2.83
C GLN A 147 1.86 7.73 2.00
N VAL A 148 1.73 7.57 0.68
CA VAL A 148 1.22 8.61 -0.21
C VAL A 148 -0.20 9.01 0.17
N CYS A 149 -1.09 8.04 0.36
CA CYS A 149 -2.46 8.31 0.82
C CYS A 149 -2.50 9.04 2.18
N ALA A 150 -1.66 8.64 3.12
CA ALA A 150 -1.57 9.28 4.43
C ALA A 150 -1.06 10.73 4.32
N LYS A 151 -0.07 10.97 3.44
CA LYS A 151 0.44 12.33 3.17
C LYS A 151 -0.64 13.22 2.57
N ILE A 152 -1.36 12.76 1.55
CA ILE A 152 -2.46 13.50 0.93
C ILE A 152 -3.53 13.82 2.00
N ARG A 153 -3.92 12.85 2.81
CA ARG A 153 -4.90 13.04 3.89
C ARG A 153 -4.45 14.05 4.93
N SER A 154 -3.15 14.12 5.23
CA SER A 154 -2.59 15.03 6.22
C SER A 154 -2.63 16.51 5.80
N LEU A 155 -2.76 16.81 4.50
CA LEU A 155 -2.84 18.17 3.98
C LEU A 155 -4.06 18.93 4.48
N ARG A 156 -5.18 18.24 4.59
CA ARG A 156 -6.39 18.81 5.18
C ARG A 156 -6.99 17.79 6.15
N LYS A 157 -6.87 18.08 7.44
CA LYS A 157 -7.48 17.25 8.49
C LYS A 157 -9.00 17.39 8.47
N PRO A 158 -9.76 16.33 8.79
CA PRO A 158 -11.21 16.42 8.91
C PRO A 158 -11.62 17.40 9.99
N GLU A 159 -12.57 18.27 9.67
CA GLU A 159 -13.19 19.16 10.67
C GLU A 159 -14.28 18.39 11.42
N PRO A 160 -14.26 18.39 12.75
CA PRO A 160 -15.23 17.63 13.56
C PRO A 160 -16.67 18.09 13.41
N TYR A 161 -16.89 19.36 13.02
CA TYR A 161 -18.24 19.96 12.97
C TYR A 161 -18.87 19.99 11.58
N LYS A 162 -18.11 20.22 10.51
CA LYS A 162 -18.64 20.36 9.14
C LYS A 162 -18.28 19.22 8.20
N GLY A 163 -17.45 18.26 8.63
CA GLY A 163 -17.15 17.06 7.84
C GLY A 163 -16.48 17.30 6.49
N CYS A 164 -15.84 18.47 6.26
CA CYS A 164 -15.00 18.68 5.09
C CYS A 164 -13.80 17.72 5.14
N LEU A 165 -13.76 16.73 4.25
CA LEU A 165 -12.87 15.58 4.35
C LEU A 165 -12.22 15.23 3.03
N LEU A 166 -10.94 14.88 3.10
CA LEU A 166 -10.34 13.91 2.20
C LEU A 166 -10.76 12.51 2.67
N TYR A 167 -11.79 11.95 2.06
CA TYR A 167 -12.34 10.67 2.45
C TYR A 167 -11.69 9.54 1.67
N THR A 168 -11.05 8.64 2.37
CA THR A 168 -10.80 7.30 1.85
C THR A 168 -11.88 6.41 2.41
N SER A 169 -12.68 5.76 1.57
CA SER A 169 -13.58 4.65 1.88
C SER A 169 -14.02 4.51 3.36
N PRO A 170 -15.29 4.29 3.69
CA PRO A 170 -15.78 4.29 5.06
C PRO A 170 -14.92 3.36 5.93
N ARG A 171 -14.52 3.85 7.11
CA ARG A 171 -13.91 3.02 8.13
C ARG A 171 -14.90 1.89 8.44
N PRO A 172 -14.56 0.62 8.27
CA PRO A 172 -15.37 -0.44 8.84
C PRO A 172 -15.39 -0.22 10.37
N ARG A 173 -16.59 -0.16 10.92
CA ARG A 173 -16.82 -0.12 12.37
C ARG A 173 -16.39 -1.43 13.00
#